data_a1dd1118f24a239ae68c5d38e062270f
#
_entry.id   a1dd1118f24a239ae68c5d38e062270f
#
_cell.length_a   1.000
_cell.length_b   1.000
_cell.length_c   1.000
_cell.angle_alpha   90.00
_cell.angle_beta   90.00
_cell.angle_gamma   90.00
#
_symmetry.space_group_name_H-M   'P 1'
#
loop_
_entity.id
_entity.type
_entity.pdbx_description
1 polymer ?
#
loop_
_entity_poly.entity_id
_entity_poly.type
_entity_poly.pdbx_seq_one_letter_code
_entity_poly.pdbx_strand_id
1 'polypeptide(L)'
;MMLAAPIARRALLTTPLAILLPTLMTPLPASAKSKTREGMSLFADNKVEESIAVYDEIISAQPAMKPYLWQRGLSLYYAERFNDGAEQFAADVAVNPNDTEEQIWHLLCLAQVKDGLATARQSALTVGTDRRPVMRAAQALFLGKTDASALQAFTQGNSGDGDKFYANLYLGLYGEATGDAAEARKRISQSVAGRYAQGPGASDPMVELAKVHLQRRGWVSGKAEL
;
A
#
# COMPACT_ATOMS: atom_id res chain seq x y z
N MET A 1 36.04 70.47 11.27
CA MET A 1 34.83 69.96 12.00
C MET A 1 34.35 68.75 11.29
N MET A 2 34.80 67.56 11.72
CA MET A 2 34.39 66.26 11.13
C MET A 2 33.39 65.59 12.09
N LEU A 3 32.18 65.43 11.61
CA LEU A 3 31.12 64.66 12.34
C LEU A 3 31.30 63.15 12.12
N ALA A 4 31.50 62.42 13.21
CA ALA A 4 31.56 61.01 13.22
C ALA A 4 30.12 60.40 13.19
N ALA A 5 29.87 59.46 12.29
CA ALA A 5 28.64 58.70 12.21
C ALA A 5 28.60 57.54 13.24
N PRO A 6 27.43 57.19 13.80
CA PRO A 6 27.34 56.12 14.80
C PRO A 6 27.34 54.74 14.14
N ILE A 7 28.11 53.79 14.72
CA ILE A 7 28.20 52.39 14.36
C ILE A 7 26.94 51.68 14.86
N ALA A 8 26.12 51.18 13.92
CA ALA A 8 24.97 50.35 14.23
C ALA A 8 25.45 48.94 14.70
N ARG A 9 25.14 48.57 15.94
CA ARG A 9 25.35 47.22 16.47
C ARG A 9 24.29 46.26 15.84
N ARG A 10 24.77 45.32 15.02
CA ARG A 10 23.95 44.19 14.53
C ARG A 10 23.68 43.26 15.72
N ALA A 11 22.39 43.12 16.08
CA ALA A 11 21.92 42.08 16.99
C ALA A 11 21.98 40.74 16.27
N LEU A 12 22.74 39.78 16.80
CA LEU A 12 22.75 38.40 16.37
C LEU A 12 21.46 37.75 16.91
N LEU A 13 20.50 37.51 16.01
CA LEU A 13 19.33 36.69 16.30
C LEU A 13 19.80 35.22 16.34
N THR A 14 19.95 34.68 17.53
CA THR A 14 20.15 33.26 17.76
C THR A 14 18.81 32.57 17.58
N THR A 15 18.59 31.93 16.43
CA THR A 15 17.46 30.98 16.23
C THR A 15 17.68 29.76 17.14
N PRO A 16 16.69 29.36 17.95
CA PRO A 16 16.82 28.14 18.73
C PRO A 16 16.81 26.94 17.76
N LEU A 17 17.87 26.13 17.85
CA LEU A 17 17.96 24.83 17.21
C LEU A 17 16.88 23.94 17.79
N ALA A 18 15.80 23.69 17.03
CA ALA A 18 14.79 22.72 17.42
C ALA A 18 15.45 21.32 17.39
N ILE A 19 15.71 20.78 18.57
CA ILE A 19 16.15 19.41 18.74
C ILE A 19 14.97 18.52 18.36
N LEU A 20 15.03 17.94 17.17
CA LEU A 20 14.10 16.89 16.73
C LEU A 20 14.42 15.65 17.57
N LEU A 21 13.67 15.46 18.66
CA LEU A 21 13.71 14.21 19.41
C LEU A 21 13.19 13.09 18.49
N PRO A 22 13.90 11.94 18.38
CA PRO A 22 13.37 10.80 17.66
C PRO A 22 12.06 10.38 18.33
N THR A 23 10.96 10.40 17.57
CA THR A 23 9.68 9.92 18.03
C THR A 23 9.84 8.42 18.28
N LEU A 24 9.98 8.02 19.52
CA LEU A 24 9.90 6.62 19.93
C LEU A 24 8.57 6.08 19.44
N MET A 25 8.61 5.11 18.52
CA MET A 25 7.43 4.40 18.08
C MET A 25 6.78 3.74 19.29
N THR A 26 5.76 4.39 19.85
CA THR A 26 4.96 3.78 20.91
C THR A 26 4.19 2.61 20.28
N PRO A 27 4.27 1.39 20.84
CA PRO A 27 3.51 0.26 20.33
C PRO A 27 2.01 0.57 20.38
N LEU A 28 1.28 0.11 19.34
CA LEU A 28 -0.16 0.26 19.30
C LEU A 28 -0.80 -0.19 20.62
N PRO A 29 -1.72 0.60 21.20
CA PRO A 29 -2.52 0.20 22.36
C PRO A 29 -3.26 -1.12 22.08
N ALA A 30 -3.44 -1.95 23.09
CA ALA A 30 -4.10 -3.26 22.95
C ALA A 30 -5.50 -3.14 22.31
N SER A 31 -6.24 -2.08 22.65
CA SER A 31 -7.56 -1.78 22.07
C SER A 31 -7.48 -1.48 20.56
N ALA A 32 -6.51 -0.68 20.13
CA ALA A 32 -6.30 -0.38 18.70
C ALA A 32 -5.88 -1.64 17.92
N LYS A 33 -5.03 -2.51 18.48
CA LYS A 33 -4.68 -3.80 17.87
C LYS A 33 -5.89 -4.72 17.70
N SER A 34 -6.81 -4.74 18.66
CA SER A 34 -8.05 -5.53 18.58
C SER A 34 -8.94 -5.01 17.46
N LYS A 35 -9.16 -3.69 17.39
CA LYS A 35 -9.96 -3.06 16.33
C LYS A 35 -9.31 -3.19 14.95
N THR A 36 -7.99 -3.07 14.83
CA THR A 36 -7.30 -3.31 13.55
C THR A 36 -7.55 -4.73 13.04
N ARG A 37 -7.54 -5.71 13.95
CA ARG A 37 -7.84 -7.11 13.60
C ARG A 37 -9.30 -7.30 13.19
N GLU A 38 -10.23 -6.62 13.86
CA GLU A 38 -11.66 -6.58 13.50
C GLU A 38 -11.85 -5.98 12.09
N GLY A 39 -11.23 -4.83 11.80
CA GLY A 39 -11.26 -4.22 10.47
C GLY A 39 -10.74 -5.14 9.37
N MET A 40 -9.63 -5.87 9.63
CA MET A 40 -9.11 -6.87 8.67
C MET A 40 -10.05 -8.06 8.49
N SER A 41 -10.70 -8.52 9.55
CA SER A 41 -11.70 -9.61 9.44
C SER A 41 -12.90 -9.18 8.59
N LEU A 42 -13.41 -7.97 8.81
CA LEU A 42 -14.49 -7.42 7.99
C LEU A 42 -14.07 -7.28 6.52
N PHE A 43 -12.84 -6.82 6.28
CA PHE A 43 -12.30 -6.77 4.92
C PHE A 43 -12.26 -8.15 4.27
N ALA A 44 -11.73 -9.17 4.96
CA ALA A 44 -11.68 -10.55 4.47
C ALA A 44 -13.08 -11.14 4.18
N ASP A 45 -14.09 -10.70 4.94
CA ASP A 45 -15.50 -11.03 4.71
C ASP A 45 -16.14 -10.18 3.59
N ASN A 46 -15.36 -9.40 2.84
CA ASN A 46 -15.81 -8.49 1.79
C ASN A 46 -16.75 -7.36 2.28
N LYS A 47 -16.71 -7.04 3.58
CA LYS A 47 -17.48 -5.95 4.22
C LYS A 47 -16.60 -4.70 4.30
N VAL A 48 -16.26 -4.14 3.13
CA VAL A 48 -15.22 -3.09 3.06
C VAL A 48 -15.65 -1.78 3.71
N GLU A 49 -16.93 -1.40 3.64
CA GLU A 49 -17.46 -0.19 4.25
C GLU A 49 -17.44 -0.28 5.77
N GLU A 50 -17.82 -1.43 6.34
CA GLU A 50 -17.74 -1.69 7.77
C GLU A 50 -16.29 -1.74 8.25
N SER A 51 -15.39 -2.31 7.44
CA SER A 51 -13.94 -2.28 7.71
C SER A 51 -13.42 -0.85 7.81
N ILE A 52 -13.79 0.04 6.87
CA ILE A 52 -13.42 1.46 6.91
C ILE A 52 -13.95 2.13 8.18
N ALA A 53 -15.22 1.87 8.56
CA ALA A 53 -15.81 2.46 9.74
C ALA A 53 -15.04 2.12 11.03
N VAL A 54 -14.59 0.86 11.17
CA VAL A 54 -13.75 0.44 12.30
C VAL A 54 -12.42 1.19 12.35
N TYR A 55 -11.77 1.40 11.20
CA TYR A 55 -10.53 2.19 11.15
C TYR A 55 -10.78 3.67 11.44
N ASP A 56 -11.88 4.23 10.96
CA ASP A 56 -12.27 5.62 11.24
C ASP A 56 -12.54 5.84 12.73
N GLU A 57 -13.09 4.85 13.46
CA GLU A 57 -13.20 4.91 14.92
C GLU A 57 -11.82 4.95 15.60
N ILE A 58 -10.83 4.17 15.13
CA ILE A 58 -9.47 4.23 15.66
C ILE A 58 -8.89 5.64 15.46
N ILE A 59 -9.04 6.20 14.27
CA ILE A 59 -8.51 7.52 13.92
C ILE A 59 -9.21 8.61 14.74
N SER A 60 -10.53 8.53 14.93
CA SER A 60 -11.30 9.47 15.77
C SER A 60 -10.82 9.46 17.21
N ALA A 61 -10.56 8.29 17.77
CA ALA A 61 -10.06 8.14 19.14
C ALA A 61 -8.59 8.55 19.27
N GLN A 62 -7.77 8.31 18.24
CA GLN A 62 -6.34 8.52 18.23
C GLN A 62 -5.86 8.96 16.83
N PRO A 63 -5.97 10.26 16.47
CA PRO A 63 -5.63 10.75 15.11
C PRO A 63 -4.20 10.43 14.67
N ALA A 64 -3.24 10.33 15.61
CA ALA A 64 -1.85 9.96 15.32
C ALA A 64 -1.70 8.52 14.79
N MET A 65 -2.73 7.69 14.89
CA MET A 65 -2.71 6.33 14.37
C MET A 65 -2.95 6.25 12.85
N LYS A 66 -3.53 7.30 12.23
CA LYS A 66 -3.84 7.30 10.79
C LYS A 66 -2.69 6.78 9.92
N PRO A 67 -1.43 7.23 10.07
CA PRO A 67 -0.33 6.78 9.22
C PRO A 67 0.03 5.29 9.34
N TYR A 68 -0.44 4.59 10.36
CA TYR A 68 -0.12 3.19 10.64
C TYR A 68 -1.24 2.22 10.25
N LEU A 69 -2.28 2.71 9.58
CA LEU A 69 -3.47 1.94 9.20
C LEU A 69 -3.53 1.72 7.69
N TRP A 70 -2.46 1.15 7.10
CA TRP A 70 -2.40 0.81 5.68
C TRP A 70 -3.57 -0.09 5.24
N GLN A 71 -4.06 -0.94 6.13
CA GLN A 71 -5.23 -1.79 5.89
C GLN A 71 -6.48 -0.99 5.52
N ARG A 72 -6.65 0.20 6.13
CA ARG A 72 -7.71 1.13 5.76
C ARG A 72 -7.57 1.57 4.29
N GLY A 73 -6.34 1.79 3.83
CA GLY A 73 -6.05 2.12 2.43
C GLY A 73 -6.54 1.04 1.46
N LEU A 74 -6.33 -0.23 1.80
CA LEU A 74 -6.87 -1.35 1.02
C LEU A 74 -8.39 -1.33 0.98
N SER A 75 -9.05 -1.16 2.13
CA SER A 75 -10.51 -1.07 2.18
C SER A 75 -11.04 0.10 1.37
N LEU A 76 -10.39 1.27 1.44
CA LEU A 76 -10.73 2.45 0.63
C LEU A 76 -10.59 2.19 -0.88
N TYR A 77 -9.56 1.46 -1.31
CA TYR A 77 -9.40 1.08 -2.72
C TYR A 77 -10.58 0.23 -3.21
N TYR A 78 -10.98 -0.78 -2.44
CA TYR A 78 -12.11 -1.65 -2.81
C TYR A 78 -13.48 -1.02 -2.60
N ALA A 79 -13.58 0.07 -1.83
CA ALA A 79 -14.77 0.92 -1.73
C ALA A 79 -14.80 2.03 -2.82
N GLU A 80 -13.87 2.00 -3.78
CA GLU A 80 -13.71 2.98 -4.86
C GLU A 80 -13.45 4.42 -4.37
N ARG A 81 -13.03 4.56 -3.10
CA ARG A 81 -12.61 5.83 -2.49
C ARG A 81 -11.13 6.09 -2.77
N PHE A 82 -10.78 6.17 -4.04
CA PHE A 82 -9.39 6.15 -4.50
C PHE A 82 -8.55 7.34 -4.02
N ASN A 83 -9.13 8.55 -3.95
CA ASN A 83 -8.39 9.71 -3.42
C ASN A 83 -8.06 9.54 -1.95
N ASP A 84 -9.01 9.05 -1.13
CA ASP A 84 -8.80 8.79 0.29
C ASP A 84 -7.78 7.66 0.49
N GLY A 85 -7.82 6.63 -0.37
CA GLY A 85 -6.85 5.54 -0.39
C GLY A 85 -5.44 6.02 -0.70
N ALA A 86 -5.28 6.86 -1.73
CA ALA A 86 -3.98 7.45 -2.07
C ALA A 86 -3.43 8.31 -0.91
N GLU A 87 -4.28 9.12 -0.26
CA GLU A 87 -3.88 9.89 0.90
C GLU A 87 -3.44 9.00 2.07
N GLN A 88 -4.15 7.89 2.31
CA GLN A 88 -3.83 6.94 3.37
C GLN A 88 -2.45 6.31 3.13
N PHE A 89 -2.17 5.82 1.93
CA PHE A 89 -0.87 5.22 1.59
C PHE A 89 0.27 6.25 1.60
N ALA A 90 0.01 7.49 1.17
CA ALA A 90 1.00 8.56 1.27
C ALA A 90 1.35 8.89 2.73
N ALA A 91 0.35 8.88 3.63
CA ALA A 91 0.59 9.10 5.05
C ALA A 91 1.40 7.96 5.69
N ASP A 92 1.18 6.70 5.26
CA ASP A 92 1.95 5.55 5.73
C ASP A 92 3.41 5.64 5.26
N VAL A 93 3.66 5.87 3.98
CA VAL A 93 5.02 6.03 3.44
C VAL A 93 5.79 7.15 4.14
N ALA A 94 5.12 8.21 4.58
CA ALA A 94 5.78 9.30 5.32
C ALA A 94 6.39 8.85 6.66
N VAL A 95 5.82 7.83 7.30
CA VAL A 95 6.33 7.25 8.57
C VAL A 95 7.08 5.95 8.37
N ASN A 96 6.83 5.24 7.27
CA ASN A 96 7.48 3.98 6.87
C ASN A 96 8.08 4.09 5.45
N PRO A 97 9.20 4.84 5.29
CA PRO A 97 9.72 5.24 3.98
C PRO A 97 10.36 4.09 3.18
N ASN A 98 10.29 2.86 3.65
CA ASN A 98 10.81 1.68 2.94
C ASN A 98 9.69 0.74 2.47
N ASP A 99 8.43 1.13 2.63
CA ASP A 99 7.32 0.27 2.25
C ASP A 99 6.99 0.40 0.76
N THR A 100 7.38 -0.66 0.04
CA THR A 100 7.16 -0.78 -1.40
C THR A 100 5.69 -1.08 -1.73
N GLU A 101 4.99 -1.79 -0.83
CA GLU A 101 3.60 -2.17 -1.08
C GLU A 101 2.69 -0.95 -1.05
N GLU A 102 2.85 -0.06 -0.05
CA GLU A 102 2.10 1.19 0.02
C GLU A 102 2.38 2.12 -1.17
N GLN A 103 3.61 2.15 -1.69
CA GLN A 103 3.90 2.89 -2.92
C GLN A 103 3.11 2.35 -4.11
N ILE A 104 3.05 1.02 -4.26
CA ILE A 104 2.30 0.38 -5.35
C ILE A 104 0.81 0.65 -5.20
N TRP A 105 0.26 0.50 -3.98
CA TRP A 105 -1.16 0.77 -3.72
C TRP A 105 -1.54 2.24 -3.91
N HIS A 106 -0.63 3.17 -3.55
CA HIS A 106 -0.79 4.59 -3.88
C HIS A 106 -0.91 4.80 -5.39
N LEU A 107 -0.03 4.17 -6.19
CA LEU A 107 -0.10 4.24 -7.66
C LEU A 107 -1.39 3.63 -8.21
N LEU A 108 -1.84 2.49 -7.66
CA LEU A 108 -3.09 1.85 -8.05
C LEU A 108 -4.29 2.76 -7.79
N CYS A 109 -4.35 3.42 -6.63
CA CYS A 109 -5.37 4.42 -6.34
C CYS A 109 -5.34 5.58 -7.34
N LEU A 110 -4.14 6.15 -7.58
CA LEU A 110 -4.00 7.27 -8.52
C LEU A 110 -4.33 6.87 -9.97
N ALA A 111 -4.06 5.64 -10.37
CA ALA A 111 -4.40 5.16 -11.71
C ALA A 111 -5.90 5.18 -11.99
N GLN A 112 -6.74 5.05 -10.96
CA GLN A 112 -8.20 5.12 -11.09
C GLN A 112 -8.72 6.56 -11.27
N VAL A 113 -7.96 7.57 -10.83
CA VAL A 113 -8.40 8.98 -10.84
C VAL A 113 -7.62 9.88 -11.79
N LYS A 114 -6.52 9.40 -12.38
CA LYS A 114 -5.58 10.18 -13.20
C LYS A 114 -5.39 9.64 -14.63
N ASP A 115 -6.38 9.10 -15.23
CA ASP A 115 -6.25 8.57 -16.61
C ASP A 115 -5.14 7.51 -16.74
N GLY A 116 -5.16 6.55 -15.81
CA GLY A 116 -4.36 5.35 -15.84
C GLY A 116 -2.97 5.45 -15.19
N LEU A 117 -2.29 4.29 -15.18
CA LEU A 117 -1.04 4.09 -14.45
C LEU A 117 0.11 4.97 -14.98
N ALA A 118 0.15 5.23 -16.30
CA ALA A 118 1.20 6.05 -16.91
C ALA A 118 1.19 7.49 -16.34
N THR A 119 0.02 8.09 -16.18
CA THR A 119 -0.15 9.41 -15.59
C THR A 119 0.09 9.39 -14.08
N ALA A 120 -0.38 8.33 -13.38
CA ALA A 120 -0.18 8.16 -11.95
C ALA A 120 1.30 8.14 -11.56
N ARG A 121 2.18 7.57 -12.39
CA ARG A 121 3.64 7.53 -12.17
C ARG A 121 4.30 8.88 -11.97
N GLN A 122 3.73 9.95 -12.52
CA GLN A 122 4.24 11.32 -12.33
C GLN A 122 4.11 11.80 -10.87
N SER A 123 3.27 11.14 -10.08
CA SER A 123 3.06 11.42 -8.66
C SER A 123 3.53 10.26 -7.77
N ALA A 124 4.44 9.41 -8.27
CA ALA A 124 4.95 8.29 -7.50
C ALA A 124 5.67 8.77 -6.23
N LEU A 125 5.34 8.17 -5.10
CA LEU A 125 6.04 8.40 -3.84
C LEU A 125 7.48 7.89 -3.95
N THR A 126 8.40 8.49 -3.20
CA THR A 126 9.76 7.96 -3.06
C THR A 126 9.82 7.03 -1.88
N VAL A 127 10.21 5.77 -2.11
CA VAL A 127 10.45 4.79 -1.06
C VAL A 127 11.83 4.17 -1.22
N GLY A 128 12.36 3.60 -0.13
CA GLY A 128 13.61 2.88 -0.12
C GLY A 128 13.54 1.53 -0.86
N THR A 129 14.54 0.69 -0.62
CA THR A 129 14.68 -0.59 -1.32
C THR A 129 14.11 -1.72 -0.46
N ASP A 130 13.13 -2.44 -0.96
CA ASP A 130 12.61 -3.66 -0.33
C ASP A 130 13.68 -4.76 -0.28
N ARG A 131 13.69 -5.53 0.79
CA ARG A 131 14.62 -6.67 0.95
C ARG A 131 14.23 -7.84 0.05
N ARG A 132 12.95 -8.01 -0.27
CA ARG A 132 12.41 -9.10 -1.09
C ARG A 132 12.68 -8.83 -2.57
N PRO A 133 13.41 -9.69 -3.30
CA PRO A 133 13.68 -9.47 -4.73
C PRO A 133 12.40 -9.37 -5.58
N VAL A 134 11.39 -10.19 -5.28
CA VAL A 134 10.09 -10.16 -5.96
C VAL A 134 9.40 -8.80 -5.83
N MET A 135 9.47 -8.17 -4.66
CA MET A 135 8.87 -6.85 -4.43
C MET A 135 9.63 -5.73 -5.14
N ARG A 136 10.96 -5.84 -5.24
CA ARG A 136 11.75 -4.90 -6.07
C ARG A 136 11.36 -5.00 -7.55
N ALA A 137 11.12 -6.23 -8.05
CA ALA A 137 10.66 -6.43 -9.43
C ALA A 137 9.25 -5.87 -9.64
N ALA A 138 8.33 -6.08 -8.69
CA ALA A 138 7.00 -5.48 -8.71
C ALA A 138 7.08 -3.94 -8.72
N GLN A 139 7.84 -3.34 -7.81
CA GLN A 139 8.05 -1.90 -7.76
C GLN A 139 8.58 -1.33 -9.08
N ALA A 140 9.60 -1.96 -9.65
CA ALA A 140 10.20 -1.52 -10.91
C ALA A 140 9.18 -1.55 -12.06
N LEU A 141 8.32 -2.58 -12.11
CA LEU A 141 7.25 -2.71 -13.09
C LEU A 141 6.21 -1.58 -12.93
N PHE A 142 5.70 -1.38 -11.71
CA PHE A 142 4.70 -0.32 -11.46
C PHE A 142 5.25 1.08 -11.71
N LEU A 143 6.53 1.32 -11.44
CA LEU A 143 7.22 2.58 -11.77
C LEU A 143 7.58 2.71 -13.27
N GLY A 144 7.34 1.69 -14.09
CA GLY A 144 7.67 1.71 -15.52
C GLY A 144 9.18 1.65 -15.81
N LYS A 145 9.98 1.17 -14.87
CA LYS A 145 11.45 1.00 -15.02
C LYS A 145 11.81 -0.32 -15.70
N THR A 146 10.91 -1.30 -15.68
CA THR A 146 11.06 -2.61 -16.35
C THR A 146 9.73 -3.02 -16.96
N ASP A 147 9.75 -4.02 -17.82
CA ASP A 147 8.56 -4.73 -18.28
C ASP A 147 8.15 -5.86 -17.31
N ALA A 148 7.06 -6.54 -17.63
CA ALA A 148 6.50 -7.59 -16.78
C ALA A 148 7.39 -8.85 -16.70
N SER A 149 8.33 -9.06 -17.61
CA SER A 149 9.17 -10.27 -17.70
C SER A 149 10.02 -10.46 -16.43
N ALA A 150 10.54 -9.36 -15.87
CA ALA A 150 11.34 -9.38 -14.65
C ALA A 150 10.55 -9.91 -13.45
N LEU A 151 9.27 -9.52 -13.30
CA LEU A 151 8.39 -10.03 -12.24
C LEU A 151 7.88 -11.43 -12.58
N GLN A 152 7.58 -11.70 -13.85
CA GLN A 152 7.12 -13.01 -14.31
C GLN A 152 8.15 -14.14 -14.05
N ALA A 153 9.43 -13.85 -14.04
CA ALA A 153 10.47 -14.83 -13.70
C ALA A 153 10.26 -15.46 -12.31
N PHE A 154 9.62 -14.76 -11.36
CA PHE A 154 9.32 -15.28 -10.04
C PHE A 154 8.10 -16.21 -10.00
N THR A 155 7.29 -16.31 -11.05
CA THR A 155 6.09 -17.17 -11.05
C THR A 155 6.37 -18.65 -11.24
N GLN A 156 7.60 -19.00 -11.58
CA GLN A 156 7.98 -20.38 -11.97
C GLN A 156 9.39 -20.76 -11.49
N GLY A 157 9.83 -21.94 -11.87
CA GLY A 157 11.17 -22.43 -11.54
C GLY A 157 11.37 -22.65 -10.04
N ASN A 158 12.57 -22.33 -9.55
CA ASN A 158 12.99 -22.53 -8.16
C ASN A 158 12.62 -21.38 -7.22
N SER A 159 11.78 -20.43 -7.65
CA SER A 159 11.26 -19.38 -6.77
C SER A 159 10.47 -19.98 -5.63
N GLY A 160 10.59 -19.37 -4.43
CA GLY A 160 9.80 -19.78 -3.25
C GLY A 160 8.30 -19.62 -3.48
N ASP A 161 7.50 -20.40 -2.74
CA ASP A 161 6.04 -20.36 -2.90
C ASP A 161 5.47 -18.96 -2.58
N GLY A 162 6.07 -18.24 -1.60
CA GLY A 162 5.73 -16.84 -1.32
C GLY A 162 6.06 -15.90 -2.49
N ASP A 163 7.24 -16.04 -3.08
CA ASP A 163 7.62 -15.22 -4.25
C ASP A 163 6.66 -15.47 -5.43
N LYS A 164 6.26 -16.73 -5.66
CA LYS A 164 5.28 -17.08 -6.69
C LYS A 164 3.91 -16.43 -6.42
N PHE A 165 3.50 -16.41 -5.16
CA PHE A 165 2.26 -15.75 -4.74
C PHE A 165 2.31 -14.25 -5.04
N TYR A 166 3.32 -13.55 -4.51
CA TYR A 166 3.45 -12.11 -4.69
C TYR A 166 3.64 -11.71 -6.16
N ALA A 167 4.42 -12.48 -6.91
CA ALA A 167 4.59 -12.22 -8.35
C ALA A 167 3.27 -12.33 -9.11
N ASN A 168 2.47 -13.38 -8.88
CA ASN A 168 1.18 -13.53 -9.53
C ASN A 168 0.18 -12.45 -9.08
N LEU A 169 0.13 -12.12 -7.78
CA LEU A 169 -0.73 -11.05 -7.28
C LEU A 169 -0.43 -9.71 -7.96
N TYR A 170 0.84 -9.28 -7.94
CA TYR A 170 1.21 -7.97 -8.51
C TYR A 170 1.19 -7.94 -10.04
N LEU A 171 1.44 -9.05 -10.74
CA LEU A 171 1.18 -9.15 -12.18
C LEU A 171 -0.31 -9.01 -12.49
N GLY A 172 -1.17 -9.59 -11.67
CA GLY A 172 -2.62 -9.47 -11.83
C GLY A 172 -3.10 -8.03 -11.61
N LEU A 173 -2.68 -7.39 -10.51
CA LEU A 173 -2.99 -5.99 -10.23
C LEU A 173 -2.45 -5.04 -11.33
N TYR A 174 -1.27 -5.34 -11.87
CA TYR A 174 -0.71 -4.59 -13.00
C TYR A 174 -1.55 -4.76 -14.26
N GLY A 175 -1.95 -6.00 -14.58
CA GLY A 175 -2.83 -6.30 -15.73
C GLY A 175 -4.14 -5.51 -15.65
N GLU A 176 -4.78 -5.49 -14.47
CA GLU A 176 -5.99 -4.69 -14.26
C GLU A 176 -5.72 -3.19 -14.47
N ALA A 177 -4.66 -2.66 -13.87
CA ALA A 177 -4.30 -1.24 -13.98
C ALA A 177 -3.90 -0.81 -15.40
N THR A 178 -3.58 -1.76 -16.28
CA THR A 178 -3.25 -1.53 -17.71
C THR A 178 -4.35 -1.99 -18.68
N GLY A 179 -5.50 -2.43 -18.16
CA GLY A 179 -6.67 -2.79 -18.98
C GLY A 179 -6.69 -4.24 -19.48
N ASP A 180 -5.76 -5.10 -19.04
CA ASP A 180 -5.76 -6.54 -19.36
C ASP A 180 -6.49 -7.35 -18.27
N ALA A 181 -7.81 -7.29 -18.29
CA ALA A 181 -8.65 -8.00 -17.32
C ALA A 181 -8.51 -9.53 -17.41
N ALA A 182 -8.18 -10.09 -18.58
CA ALA A 182 -7.99 -11.52 -18.73
C ALA A 182 -6.74 -12.02 -18.02
N GLU A 183 -5.60 -11.35 -18.21
CA GLU A 183 -4.36 -11.65 -17.52
C GLU A 183 -4.50 -11.35 -16.02
N ALA A 184 -5.16 -10.26 -15.63
CA ALA A 184 -5.44 -9.92 -14.24
C ALA A 184 -6.19 -11.06 -13.52
N ARG A 185 -7.33 -11.49 -14.07
CA ARG A 185 -8.10 -12.61 -13.52
C ARG A 185 -7.26 -13.89 -13.40
N LYS A 186 -6.55 -14.25 -14.46
CA LYS A 186 -5.70 -15.45 -14.50
C LYS A 186 -4.65 -15.41 -13.38
N ARG A 187 -3.90 -14.31 -13.27
CA ARG A 187 -2.81 -14.18 -12.32
C ARG A 187 -3.29 -14.16 -10.87
N ILE A 188 -4.32 -13.40 -10.55
CA ILE A 188 -4.86 -13.36 -9.19
C ILE A 188 -5.46 -14.73 -8.81
N SER A 189 -6.14 -15.42 -9.74
CA SER A 189 -6.60 -16.78 -9.49
C SER A 189 -5.43 -17.75 -9.22
N GLN A 190 -4.32 -17.63 -9.94
CA GLN A 190 -3.12 -18.43 -9.70
C GLN A 190 -2.48 -18.14 -8.34
N SER A 191 -2.49 -16.87 -7.88
CA SER A 191 -1.93 -16.52 -6.58
C SER A 191 -2.69 -17.24 -5.45
N VAL A 192 -4.01 -17.19 -5.43
CA VAL A 192 -4.82 -17.86 -4.38
C VAL A 192 -4.85 -19.38 -4.49
N ALA A 193 -4.67 -19.95 -5.68
CA ALA A 193 -4.56 -21.40 -5.88
C ALA A 193 -3.18 -21.96 -5.51
N GLY A 194 -2.18 -21.10 -5.34
CA GLY A 194 -0.79 -21.48 -5.08
C GLY A 194 -0.59 -22.09 -3.69
N ARG A 195 0.51 -22.85 -3.53
CA ARG A 195 0.85 -23.55 -2.27
C ARG A 195 1.03 -22.60 -1.09
N TYR A 196 1.52 -21.38 -1.33
CA TYR A 196 1.65 -20.37 -0.29
C TYR A 196 0.29 -20.02 0.32
N ALA A 197 -0.67 -19.63 -0.51
CA ALA A 197 -2.00 -19.22 -0.07
C ALA A 197 -2.83 -20.36 0.53
N GLN A 198 -2.58 -21.61 0.09
CA GLN A 198 -3.27 -22.81 0.60
C GLN A 198 -2.57 -23.43 1.81
N GLY A 199 -1.43 -22.88 2.25
CA GLY A 199 -0.61 -23.44 3.30
C GLY A 199 0.03 -22.38 4.21
N PRO A 200 1.35 -22.20 4.19
CA PRO A 200 2.05 -21.39 5.19
C PRO A 200 1.68 -19.89 5.15
N GLY A 201 1.20 -19.39 4.03
CA GLY A 201 0.76 -17.99 3.86
C GLY A 201 -0.74 -17.79 4.03
N ALA A 202 -1.51 -18.79 4.42
CA ALA A 202 -2.97 -18.68 4.49
C ALA A 202 -3.48 -17.57 5.42
N SER A 203 -2.66 -17.13 6.39
CA SER A 203 -2.96 -16.00 7.29
C SER A 203 -2.33 -14.66 6.84
N ASP A 204 -1.69 -14.63 5.68
CA ASP A 204 -1.13 -13.41 5.12
C ASP A 204 -2.28 -12.49 4.67
N PRO A 205 -2.33 -11.22 5.14
CA PRO A 205 -3.35 -10.26 4.71
C PRO A 205 -3.48 -10.10 3.19
N MET A 206 -2.36 -10.28 2.44
CA MET A 206 -2.38 -10.16 0.99
C MET A 206 -3.05 -11.38 0.32
N VAL A 207 -3.11 -12.52 0.98
CA VAL A 207 -3.89 -13.68 0.52
C VAL A 207 -5.39 -13.39 0.65
N GLU A 208 -5.82 -12.83 1.78
CA GLU A 208 -7.21 -12.42 1.95
C GLU A 208 -7.58 -11.31 0.96
N LEU A 209 -6.69 -10.34 0.74
CA LEU A 209 -6.86 -9.31 -0.28
C LEU A 209 -7.08 -9.91 -1.68
N ALA A 210 -6.28 -10.89 -2.08
CA ALA A 210 -6.42 -11.54 -3.38
C ALA A 210 -7.79 -12.25 -3.53
N LYS A 211 -8.30 -12.85 -2.46
CA LYS A 211 -9.65 -13.45 -2.43
C LYS A 211 -10.74 -12.40 -2.56
N VAL A 212 -10.65 -11.31 -1.79
CA VAL A 212 -11.59 -10.17 -1.86
C VAL A 212 -11.57 -9.56 -3.25
N HIS A 213 -10.40 -9.41 -3.87
CA HIS A 213 -10.27 -8.92 -5.24
C HIS A 213 -11.07 -9.77 -6.22
N LEU A 214 -10.89 -11.10 -6.20
CA LEU A 214 -11.65 -12.01 -7.07
C LEU A 214 -13.16 -11.90 -6.85
N GLN A 215 -13.61 -11.77 -5.60
CA GLN A 215 -15.03 -11.59 -5.27
C GLN A 215 -15.58 -10.27 -5.82
N ARG A 216 -14.89 -9.17 -5.56
CA ARG A 216 -15.29 -7.81 -5.98
C ARG A 216 -15.34 -7.65 -7.51
N ARG A 217 -14.49 -8.38 -8.24
CA ARG A 217 -14.49 -8.39 -9.71
C ARG A 217 -15.43 -9.44 -10.31
N GLY A 218 -16.13 -10.24 -9.49
CA GLY A 218 -16.99 -11.34 -9.99
C GLY A 218 -16.18 -12.44 -10.69
N TRP A 219 -14.91 -12.60 -10.32
CA TRP A 219 -14.01 -13.59 -10.94
C TRP A 219 -13.93 -14.93 -10.19
N VAL A 220 -14.55 -15.05 -9.04
CA VAL A 220 -14.78 -16.36 -8.39
C VAL A 220 -15.64 -17.18 -9.31
N SER A 221 -15.19 -18.40 -9.65
CA SER A 221 -16.06 -19.36 -10.35
C SER A 221 -17.27 -19.62 -9.45
N GLY A 222 -18.44 -19.19 -9.87
CA GLY A 222 -19.67 -19.45 -9.13
C GLY A 222 -19.77 -20.95 -8.84
N LYS A 223 -20.21 -21.31 -7.64
CA LYS A 223 -20.95 -22.56 -7.49
C LYS A 223 -22.03 -22.47 -8.57
N ALA A 224 -21.97 -23.38 -9.55
CA ALA A 224 -23.07 -23.54 -10.47
C ALA A 224 -24.34 -23.57 -9.62
N GLU A 225 -25.27 -22.67 -9.90
CA GLU A 225 -26.62 -22.80 -9.37
C GLU A 225 -27.12 -24.18 -9.81
N LEU A 226 -27.25 -25.09 -8.82
CA LEU A 226 -27.96 -26.37 -8.99
C LEU A 226 -29.43 -26.13 -8.72
#